data_c54d1245d1587b5005a771217c81b1b5
#
_entry.id   c54d1245d1587b5005a771217c81b1b5
#
_cell.length_a   1.000
_cell.length_b   1.000
_cell.length_c   1.000
_cell.angle_alpha   90.00
_cell.angle_beta   90.00
_cell.angle_gamma   90.00
#
_symmetry.space_group_name_H-M   'P 1'
#
loop_
_entity.id
_entity.type
_entity.pdbx_description
1 polymer ?
#
loop_
_entity_poly.entity_id
_entity_poly.type
_entity_poly.pdbx_seq_one_letter_code
_entity_poly.pdbx_strand_id
1 'polypeptide(L)'
;MAVPVEPLGTSILAIMYFDDVVFAVSGALTAARYRMDVLGFVLIGTITGIGGGTTRDLLLGRTVWWTQNPSELILCVAAALATFFWITTDISRRRAMVWSDAMGLAAFGVVGCYIALQFGSPFIIAVFMGMVTATFGGVIRDVLTNTQPMILCGQLYATAALAGALIYALLTYLALPEGVAELLAFLAAFALRAAAIIFDIRMGPPGEFIRVGAPRDSSEDHES
;
A
#
# COMPACT_ATOMS: atom_id res chain seq x y z
N MET A 1 -7.52 -4.52 -29.06
CA MET A 1 -7.46 -6.00 -29.00
C MET A 1 -7.23 -6.32 -27.53
N ALA A 2 -8.20 -6.93 -26.83
CA ALA A 2 -8.05 -7.26 -25.42
C ALA A 2 -7.03 -8.39 -25.31
N VAL A 3 -5.93 -8.17 -24.60
CA VAL A 3 -4.99 -9.24 -24.26
C VAL A 3 -5.75 -10.22 -23.35
N PRO A 4 -5.79 -11.52 -23.65
CA PRO A 4 -6.42 -12.50 -22.78
C PRO A 4 -5.70 -12.44 -21.42
N VAL A 5 -6.41 -12.06 -20.37
CA VAL A 5 -5.86 -12.10 -19.01
C VAL A 5 -5.90 -13.56 -18.61
N GLU A 6 -4.73 -14.20 -18.52
CA GLU A 6 -4.64 -15.51 -17.89
C GLU A 6 -5.22 -15.45 -16.48
N PRO A 7 -5.91 -16.50 -16.01
CA PRO A 7 -6.43 -16.52 -14.66
C PRO A 7 -5.29 -16.35 -13.67
N LEU A 8 -5.40 -15.33 -12.82
CA LEU A 8 -4.41 -15.07 -11.77
C LEU A 8 -4.24 -16.31 -10.88
N GLY A 9 -3.01 -16.62 -10.51
CA GLY A 9 -2.72 -17.69 -9.58
C GLY A 9 -3.48 -17.52 -8.26
N THR A 10 -3.87 -18.60 -7.62
CA THR A 10 -4.67 -18.56 -6.37
C THR A 10 -3.93 -17.80 -5.26
N SER A 11 -2.61 -17.91 -5.18
CA SER A 11 -1.79 -17.20 -4.20
C SER A 11 -1.85 -15.68 -4.37
N ILE A 12 -1.68 -15.19 -5.59
CA ILE A 12 -1.71 -13.76 -5.87
C ILE A 12 -3.11 -13.16 -5.66
N LEU A 13 -4.18 -13.91 -5.99
CA LEU A 13 -5.56 -13.48 -5.70
C LEU A 13 -5.79 -13.34 -4.19
N ALA A 14 -5.29 -14.28 -3.40
CA ALA A 14 -5.40 -14.21 -1.94
C ALA A 14 -4.65 -12.98 -1.39
N ILE A 15 -3.47 -12.69 -1.92
CA ILE A 15 -2.69 -11.50 -1.54
C ILE A 15 -3.45 -10.23 -1.95
N MET A 16 -4.04 -10.16 -3.15
CA MET A 16 -4.83 -9.02 -3.61
C MET A 16 -6.01 -8.72 -2.67
N TYR A 17 -6.81 -9.72 -2.33
CA TYR A 17 -7.93 -9.52 -1.40
C TYR A 17 -7.47 -9.14 0.01
N PHE A 18 -6.37 -9.70 0.46
CA PHE A 18 -5.75 -9.31 1.74
C PHE A 18 -5.32 -7.83 1.71
N ASP A 19 -4.66 -7.39 0.64
CA ASP A 19 -4.23 -6.01 0.43
C ASP A 19 -5.38 -5.03 0.50
N ASP A 20 -6.43 -5.30 -0.28
CA ASP A 20 -7.61 -4.44 -0.37
C ASP A 20 -8.22 -4.22 1.01
N VAL A 21 -8.38 -5.31 1.78
CA VAL A 21 -8.92 -5.26 3.15
C VAL A 21 -8.02 -4.42 4.06
N VAL A 22 -6.73 -4.69 4.06
CA VAL A 22 -5.77 -4.04 4.97
C VAL A 22 -5.63 -2.55 4.66
N PHE A 23 -5.59 -2.18 3.37
CA PHE A 23 -5.58 -0.77 2.97
C PHE A 23 -6.91 -0.08 3.23
N ALA A 24 -8.04 -0.76 3.02
CA ALA A 24 -9.36 -0.22 3.37
C ALA A 24 -9.47 0.04 4.88
N VAL A 25 -8.95 -0.85 5.72
CA VAL A 25 -8.84 -0.63 7.18
C VAL A 25 -7.96 0.58 7.47
N SER A 26 -6.79 0.72 6.82
CA SER A 26 -5.91 1.89 6.99
C SER A 26 -6.62 3.21 6.64
N GLY A 27 -7.37 3.22 5.53
CA GLY A 27 -8.19 4.36 5.13
C GLY A 27 -9.31 4.68 6.12
N ALA A 28 -10.05 3.67 6.56
CA ALA A 28 -11.10 3.80 7.56
C ALA A 28 -10.58 4.30 8.92
N LEU A 29 -9.39 3.84 9.35
CA LEU A 29 -8.70 4.34 10.54
C LEU A 29 -8.31 5.82 10.41
N THR A 30 -7.97 6.26 9.19
CA THR A 30 -7.73 7.67 8.91
C THR A 30 -9.03 8.47 9.01
N ALA A 31 -10.14 8.01 8.41
CA ALA A 31 -11.45 8.63 8.55
C ALA A 31 -11.89 8.76 10.02
N ALA A 32 -11.59 7.74 10.85
CA ALA A 32 -11.83 7.76 12.29
C ALA A 32 -11.10 8.89 13.03
N ARG A 33 -9.86 9.19 12.61
CA ARG A 33 -9.08 10.30 13.20
C ARG A 33 -9.71 11.66 12.93
N TYR A 34 -10.34 11.81 11.78
CA TYR A 34 -11.05 13.03 11.38
C TYR A 34 -12.52 13.04 11.79
N ARG A 35 -12.97 12.09 12.62
CA ARG A 35 -14.35 11.97 13.11
C ARG A 35 -15.38 12.03 11.99
N MET A 36 -15.06 11.43 10.85
CA MET A 36 -15.97 11.33 9.72
C MET A 36 -17.16 10.42 10.06
N ASP A 37 -18.26 10.58 9.33
CA ASP A 37 -19.42 9.71 9.42
C ASP A 37 -19.20 8.36 8.68
N VAL A 38 -20.22 7.50 8.67
CA VAL A 38 -20.16 6.19 8.01
C VAL A 38 -19.80 6.30 6.53
N LEU A 39 -20.32 7.33 5.83
CA LEU A 39 -20.02 7.54 4.42
C LEU A 39 -18.57 7.93 4.22
N GLY A 40 -18.03 8.77 5.09
CA GLY A 40 -16.60 9.13 5.10
C GLY A 40 -15.70 7.91 5.31
N PHE A 41 -16.07 7.00 6.24
CA PHE A 41 -15.33 5.74 6.44
C PHE A 41 -15.35 4.86 5.20
N VAL A 42 -16.52 4.66 4.60
CA VAL A 42 -16.66 3.85 3.39
C VAL A 42 -15.89 4.48 2.25
N LEU A 43 -16.02 5.79 2.03
CA LEU A 43 -15.36 6.49 0.94
C LEU A 43 -13.83 6.42 1.06
N ILE A 44 -13.29 6.87 2.20
CA ILE A 44 -11.83 6.94 2.39
C ILE A 44 -11.24 5.51 2.45
N GLY A 45 -11.90 4.58 3.13
CA GLY A 45 -11.47 3.19 3.19
C GLY A 45 -11.41 2.55 1.80
N THR A 46 -12.51 2.63 1.05
CA THR A 46 -12.59 2.04 -0.29
C THR A 46 -11.59 2.66 -1.26
N ILE A 47 -11.51 4.00 -1.32
CA ILE A 47 -10.56 4.68 -2.21
C ILE A 47 -9.11 4.31 -1.84
N THR A 48 -8.81 4.15 -0.56
CA THR A 48 -7.48 3.72 -0.14
C THR A 48 -7.17 2.30 -0.61
N GLY A 49 -8.10 1.36 -0.46
CA GLY A 49 -7.94 -0.03 -0.87
C GLY A 49 -7.72 -0.16 -2.38
N ILE A 50 -8.69 0.30 -3.19
CA ILE A 50 -8.63 0.14 -4.64
C ILE A 50 -7.76 1.16 -5.38
N GLY A 51 -7.34 2.25 -4.73
CA GLY A 51 -6.70 3.41 -5.36
C GLY A 51 -5.35 3.10 -6.02
N GLY A 52 -4.52 2.30 -5.36
CA GLY A 52 -3.22 1.88 -5.88
C GLY A 52 -3.34 1.01 -7.13
N GLY A 53 -4.20 -0.01 -7.06
CA GLY A 53 -4.51 -0.88 -8.19
C GLY A 53 -5.14 -0.14 -9.37
N THR A 54 -6.06 0.79 -9.08
CA THR A 54 -6.67 1.67 -10.09
C THR A 54 -5.60 2.50 -10.82
N THR A 55 -4.71 3.13 -10.08
CA THR A 55 -3.63 3.93 -10.66
C THR A 55 -2.72 3.08 -11.55
N ARG A 56 -2.31 1.90 -11.09
CA ARG A 56 -1.53 0.94 -11.88
C ARG A 56 -2.23 0.58 -13.18
N ASP A 57 -3.50 0.17 -13.10
CA ASP A 57 -4.25 -0.29 -14.27
C ASP A 57 -4.41 0.82 -15.31
N LEU A 58 -4.68 2.05 -14.89
CA LEU A 58 -4.76 3.21 -15.76
C LEU A 58 -3.41 3.51 -16.44
N LEU A 59 -2.30 3.47 -15.70
CA LEU A 59 -0.96 3.70 -16.26
C LEU A 59 -0.52 2.62 -17.25
N LEU A 60 -0.94 1.37 -17.02
CA LEU A 60 -0.68 0.25 -17.93
C LEU A 60 -1.66 0.19 -19.11
N GLY A 61 -2.67 1.07 -19.16
CA GLY A 61 -3.72 1.02 -20.19
C GLY A 61 -4.62 -0.21 -20.08
N ARG A 62 -4.74 -0.79 -18.89
CA ARG A 62 -5.62 -1.93 -18.59
C ARG A 62 -6.99 -1.45 -18.16
N THR A 63 -7.99 -2.30 -18.37
CA THR A 63 -9.28 -2.10 -17.71
C THR A 63 -9.09 -2.27 -16.20
N VAL A 64 -9.57 -1.29 -15.45
CA VAL A 64 -9.49 -1.29 -13.98
C VAL A 64 -10.23 -2.52 -13.44
N TRP A 65 -9.55 -3.36 -12.68
CA TRP A 65 -10.02 -4.70 -12.29
C TRP A 65 -11.36 -4.71 -11.56
N TRP A 66 -11.52 -3.87 -10.54
CA TRP A 66 -12.74 -3.84 -9.73
C TRP A 66 -13.99 -3.37 -10.50
N THR A 67 -13.84 -2.74 -11.66
CA THR A 67 -14.99 -2.37 -12.52
C THR A 67 -15.61 -3.57 -13.22
N GLN A 68 -14.86 -4.66 -13.33
CA GLN A 68 -15.32 -5.93 -13.88
C GLN A 68 -15.62 -6.97 -12.81
N ASN A 69 -14.89 -6.91 -11.67
CA ASN A 69 -15.03 -7.81 -10.55
C ASN A 69 -15.35 -7.02 -9.27
N PRO A 70 -16.64 -6.90 -8.90
CA PRO A 70 -17.03 -6.05 -7.77
C PRO A 70 -16.59 -6.60 -6.39
N SER A 71 -15.99 -7.78 -6.33
CA SER A 71 -15.55 -8.41 -5.08
C SER A 71 -14.56 -7.55 -4.28
N GLU A 72 -13.58 -6.91 -4.93
CA GLU A 72 -12.64 -6.00 -4.26
C GLU A 72 -13.36 -4.79 -3.66
N LEU A 73 -14.25 -4.18 -4.43
CA LEU A 73 -15.06 -3.06 -3.96
C LEU A 73 -15.90 -3.46 -2.74
N ILE A 74 -16.57 -4.61 -2.81
CA ILE A 74 -17.42 -5.12 -1.71
C ILE A 74 -16.58 -5.41 -0.47
N LEU A 75 -15.39 -6.01 -0.64
CA LEU A 75 -14.48 -6.29 0.48
C LEU A 75 -13.98 -5.00 1.14
N CYS A 76 -13.58 -3.99 0.36
CA CYS A 76 -13.15 -2.70 0.90
C CYS A 76 -14.28 -2.01 1.67
N VAL A 77 -15.50 -1.99 1.13
CA VAL A 77 -16.68 -1.43 1.80
C VAL A 77 -16.97 -2.18 3.10
N ALA A 78 -16.96 -3.51 3.06
CA ALA A 78 -17.19 -4.35 4.25
C ALA A 78 -16.11 -4.12 5.33
N ALA A 79 -14.84 -4.04 4.93
CA ALA A 79 -13.73 -3.76 5.85
C ALA A 79 -13.84 -2.37 6.48
N ALA A 80 -14.22 -1.35 5.70
CA ALA A 80 -14.43 0.01 6.19
C ALA A 80 -15.60 0.08 7.18
N LEU A 81 -16.73 -0.58 6.88
CA LEU A 81 -17.88 -0.68 7.78
C LEU A 81 -17.54 -1.45 9.07
N ALA A 82 -16.85 -2.58 8.95
CA ALA A 82 -16.39 -3.33 10.12
C ALA A 82 -15.49 -2.47 11.01
N THR A 83 -14.58 -1.71 10.41
CA THR A 83 -13.70 -0.79 11.14
C THR A 83 -14.50 0.29 11.85
N PHE A 84 -15.54 0.85 11.22
CA PHE A 84 -16.40 1.86 11.83
C PHE A 84 -17.07 1.35 13.12
N PHE A 85 -17.62 0.12 13.11
CA PHE A 85 -18.31 -0.43 14.26
C PHE A 85 -17.39 -0.93 15.39
N TRP A 86 -16.16 -1.33 15.07
CA TRP A 86 -15.24 -1.92 16.08
C TRP A 86 -14.25 -0.94 16.69
N ILE A 87 -14.15 0.27 16.16
CA ILE A 87 -13.14 1.21 16.64
C ILE A 87 -13.64 1.99 17.86
N THR A 88 -13.00 1.78 19.02
CA THR A 88 -13.45 2.34 20.29
C THR A 88 -12.49 3.35 20.94
N THR A 89 -11.17 3.41 20.57
CA THR A 89 -10.19 4.24 21.29
C THR A 89 -9.25 5.02 20.38
N ASP A 90 -8.91 6.27 20.74
CA ASP A 90 -8.12 7.20 19.91
C ASP A 90 -6.63 6.86 19.79
N ILE A 91 -5.99 6.38 20.86
CA ILE A 91 -4.53 6.17 20.87
C ILE A 91 -4.08 4.99 20.00
N SER A 92 -4.93 3.98 19.86
CA SER A 92 -4.62 2.81 19.03
C SER A 92 -4.78 3.07 17.53
N ARG A 93 -5.58 4.07 17.13
CA ARG A 93 -5.94 4.34 15.73
C ARG A 93 -4.73 4.70 14.86
N ARG A 94 -3.87 5.63 15.30
CA ARG A 94 -2.67 6.01 14.52
C ARG A 94 -1.71 4.83 14.36
N ARG A 95 -1.48 4.09 15.45
CA ARG A 95 -0.59 2.94 15.42
C ARG A 95 -1.15 1.83 14.53
N ALA A 96 -2.43 1.51 14.67
CA ALA A 96 -3.10 0.53 13.83
C ALA A 96 -3.07 0.94 12.34
N MET A 97 -3.34 2.22 12.03
CA MET A 97 -3.28 2.74 10.66
C MET A 97 -1.88 2.55 10.04
N VAL A 98 -0.82 2.93 10.77
CA VAL A 98 0.56 2.81 10.26
C VAL A 98 0.95 1.35 10.03
N TRP A 99 0.53 0.41 10.88
CA TRP A 99 0.83 -1.00 10.71
C TRP A 99 -0.02 -1.66 9.62
N SER A 100 -1.31 -1.32 9.51
CA SER A 100 -2.13 -1.77 8.39
C SER A 100 -1.56 -1.28 7.06
N ASP A 101 -1.21 0.01 6.99
CA ASP A 101 -0.56 0.59 5.81
C ASP A 101 0.78 -0.12 5.46
N ALA A 102 1.59 -0.49 6.48
CA ALA A 102 2.84 -1.21 6.27
C ALA A 102 2.63 -2.61 5.69
N MET A 103 1.60 -3.33 6.14
CA MET A 103 1.25 -4.65 5.62
C MET A 103 0.77 -4.57 4.18
N GLY A 104 -0.16 -3.66 3.90
CA GLY A 104 -0.66 -3.46 2.56
C GLY A 104 0.42 -2.96 1.59
N LEU A 105 1.27 -2.02 2.01
CA LEU A 105 2.40 -1.56 1.20
C LEU A 105 3.31 -2.72 0.75
N ALA A 106 3.62 -3.65 1.67
CA ALA A 106 4.46 -4.80 1.35
C ALA A 106 3.79 -5.73 0.34
N ALA A 107 2.49 -5.99 0.51
CA ALA A 107 1.74 -6.90 -0.33
C ALA A 107 1.45 -6.29 -1.71
N PHE A 108 0.96 -5.02 -1.78
CA PHE A 108 0.73 -4.32 -3.05
C PHE A 108 1.99 -4.10 -3.88
N GLY A 109 3.16 -3.99 -3.25
CA GLY A 109 4.44 -3.93 -3.96
C GLY A 109 4.69 -5.18 -4.80
N VAL A 110 4.40 -6.34 -4.24
CA VAL A 110 4.50 -7.65 -4.91
C VAL A 110 3.44 -7.78 -6.00
N VAL A 111 2.17 -7.55 -5.66
CA VAL A 111 1.02 -7.65 -6.59
C VAL A 111 1.17 -6.71 -7.78
N GLY A 112 1.57 -5.47 -7.54
CA GLY A 112 1.75 -4.47 -8.59
C GLY A 112 2.85 -4.85 -9.57
N CYS A 113 3.97 -5.38 -9.06
CA CYS A 113 5.07 -5.88 -9.88
C CYS A 113 4.66 -7.13 -10.67
N TYR A 114 4.01 -8.10 -10.02
CA TYR A 114 3.47 -9.29 -10.67
C TYR A 114 2.59 -8.93 -11.86
N ILE A 115 1.57 -8.11 -11.64
CA ILE A 115 0.60 -7.74 -12.68
C ILE A 115 1.28 -7.01 -13.84
N ALA A 116 2.24 -6.12 -13.56
CA ALA A 116 2.98 -5.43 -14.60
C ALA A 116 3.86 -6.38 -15.44
N LEU A 117 4.51 -7.39 -14.81
CA LEU A 117 5.27 -8.42 -15.52
C LEU A 117 4.35 -9.27 -16.39
N GLN A 118 3.20 -9.70 -15.88
CA GLN A 118 2.21 -10.47 -16.64
C GLN A 118 1.63 -9.67 -17.83
N PHE A 119 1.57 -8.35 -17.69
CA PHE A 119 1.16 -7.47 -18.78
C PHE A 119 2.27 -7.24 -19.83
N GLY A 120 3.45 -7.84 -19.63
CA GLY A 120 4.59 -7.73 -20.55
C GLY A 120 5.42 -6.45 -20.37
N SER A 121 5.29 -5.77 -19.23
CA SER A 121 6.12 -4.58 -18.95
C SER A 121 7.59 -4.96 -18.78
N PRO A 122 8.54 -4.10 -19.23
CA PRO A 122 9.94 -4.28 -18.94
C PRO A 122 10.23 -4.35 -17.44
N PHE A 123 11.26 -5.09 -17.04
CA PHE A 123 11.64 -5.32 -15.64
C PHE A 123 11.60 -4.06 -14.76
N ILE A 124 12.27 -2.98 -15.20
CA ILE A 124 12.34 -1.73 -14.44
C ILE A 124 10.95 -1.09 -14.29
N ILE A 125 10.12 -1.14 -15.34
CA ILE A 125 8.76 -0.61 -15.30
C ILE A 125 7.90 -1.45 -14.33
N ALA A 126 8.03 -2.77 -14.35
CA ALA A 126 7.28 -3.64 -13.44
C ALA A 126 7.63 -3.37 -11.97
N VAL A 127 8.90 -3.21 -11.64
CA VAL A 127 9.36 -2.84 -10.30
C VAL A 127 8.79 -1.47 -9.88
N PHE A 128 8.81 -0.49 -10.80
CA PHE A 128 8.24 0.83 -10.53
C PHE A 128 6.72 0.77 -10.35
N MET A 129 6.00 -0.03 -11.13
CA MET A 129 4.56 -0.25 -10.98
C MET A 129 4.22 -0.91 -9.64
N GLY A 130 5.08 -1.80 -9.13
CA GLY A 130 4.95 -2.32 -7.78
C GLY A 130 4.97 -1.20 -6.73
N MET A 131 5.96 -0.30 -6.80
CA MET A 131 6.03 0.85 -5.91
C MET A 131 4.80 1.77 -6.06
N VAL A 132 4.39 2.10 -7.28
CA VAL A 132 3.20 2.93 -7.54
C VAL A 132 1.96 2.29 -6.92
N THR A 133 1.73 1.00 -7.18
CA THR A 133 0.57 0.29 -6.63
C THR A 133 0.55 0.34 -5.10
N ALA A 134 1.70 0.11 -4.47
CA ALA A 134 1.84 0.08 -3.02
C ALA A 134 1.64 1.45 -2.35
N THR A 135 1.97 2.54 -3.02
CA THR A 135 2.02 3.86 -2.38
C THR A 135 0.83 4.75 -2.70
N PHE A 136 0.24 4.61 -3.90
CA PHE A 136 -0.76 5.58 -4.37
C PHE A 136 -2.10 5.50 -3.65
N GLY A 137 -2.51 4.33 -3.15
CA GLY A 137 -3.68 4.24 -2.28
C GLY A 137 -3.54 5.12 -1.04
N GLY A 138 -2.37 5.06 -0.38
CA GLY A 138 -2.03 5.93 0.75
C GLY A 138 -1.90 7.41 0.38
N VAL A 139 -1.31 7.71 -0.78
CA VAL A 139 -1.20 9.10 -1.28
C VAL A 139 -2.57 9.71 -1.51
N ILE A 140 -3.48 8.99 -2.18
CA ILE A 140 -4.85 9.48 -2.44
C ILE A 140 -5.57 9.70 -1.11
N ARG A 141 -5.49 8.76 -0.16
CA ARG A 141 -6.04 8.89 1.19
C ARG A 141 -5.55 10.17 1.86
N ASP A 142 -4.23 10.36 1.91
CA ASP A 142 -3.60 11.47 2.64
C ASP A 142 -3.98 12.82 2.00
N VAL A 143 -4.01 12.90 0.66
CA VAL A 143 -4.47 14.09 -0.07
C VAL A 143 -5.94 14.40 0.22
N LEU A 144 -6.83 13.40 0.17
CA LEU A 144 -8.25 13.59 0.45
C LEU A 144 -8.53 14.00 1.89
N THR A 145 -7.67 13.62 2.83
CA THR A 145 -7.77 14.00 4.24
C THR A 145 -6.95 15.22 4.60
N ASN A 146 -6.40 15.92 3.60
CA ASN A 146 -5.56 17.11 3.76
C ASN A 146 -4.39 16.89 4.73
N THR A 147 -3.72 15.73 4.60
CA THR A 147 -2.51 15.40 5.35
C THR A 147 -1.33 15.27 4.42
N GLN A 148 -0.13 15.50 4.96
CA GLN A 148 1.08 15.28 4.20
C GLN A 148 1.23 13.78 3.87
N PRO A 149 1.33 13.40 2.58
CA PRO A 149 1.50 12.00 2.19
C PRO A 149 2.72 11.37 2.84
N MET A 150 2.57 10.13 3.34
CA MET A 150 3.65 9.40 4.02
C MET A 150 4.90 9.25 3.16
N ILE A 151 4.76 9.17 1.85
CA ILE A 151 5.86 9.10 0.87
C ILE A 151 6.77 10.35 0.92
N LEU A 152 6.23 11.50 1.34
CA LEU A 152 6.95 12.77 1.43
C LEU A 152 7.51 13.05 2.84
N CYS A 153 7.18 12.21 3.84
CA CYS A 153 7.58 12.41 5.23
C CYS A 153 9.01 11.93 5.55
N GLY A 154 9.84 11.64 4.55
CA GLY A 154 11.23 11.19 4.75
C GLY A 154 11.38 9.80 5.36
N GLN A 155 10.31 9.07 5.61
CA GLN A 155 10.38 7.68 6.09
C GLN A 155 10.76 6.73 4.94
N LEU A 156 11.33 5.56 5.28
CA LEU A 156 11.56 4.47 4.33
C LEU A 156 10.22 3.84 3.91
N TYR A 157 9.43 4.58 3.13
CA TYR A 157 8.09 4.20 2.69
C TYR A 157 8.13 3.64 1.25
N ALA A 158 8.37 4.50 0.27
CA ALA A 158 8.48 4.09 -1.13
C ALA A 158 9.67 3.16 -1.37
N THR A 159 10.76 3.33 -0.62
CA THR A 159 11.94 2.46 -0.68
C THR A 159 11.64 1.03 -0.22
N ALA A 160 10.79 0.83 0.79
CA ALA A 160 10.37 -0.50 1.21
C ALA A 160 9.50 -1.18 0.13
N ALA A 161 8.56 -0.44 -0.47
CA ALA A 161 7.76 -0.95 -1.58
C ALA A 161 8.62 -1.29 -2.80
N LEU A 162 9.56 -0.41 -3.15
CA LEU A 162 10.49 -0.62 -4.26
C LEU A 162 11.39 -1.85 -4.03
N ALA A 163 11.91 -2.01 -2.80
CA ALA A 163 12.72 -3.18 -2.43
C ALA A 163 11.93 -4.48 -2.56
N GLY A 164 10.69 -4.52 -2.07
CA GLY A 164 9.83 -5.70 -2.22
C GLY A 164 9.54 -6.04 -3.67
N ALA A 165 9.16 -5.04 -4.47
CA ALA A 165 8.91 -5.21 -5.91
C ALA A 165 10.18 -5.69 -6.65
N LEU A 166 11.35 -5.13 -6.31
CA LEU A 166 12.63 -5.54 -6.89
C LEU A 166 12.99 -6.97 -6.53
N ILE A 167 12.86 -7.35 -5.26
CA ILE A 167 13.12 -8.72 -4.80
C ILE A 167 12.18 -9.69 -5.52
N TYR A 168 10.88 -9.36 -5.61
CA TYR A 168 9.93 -10.19 -6.33
C TYR A 168 10.35 -10.41 -7.80
N ALA A 169 10.64 -9.32 -8.51
CA ALA A 169 11.06 -9.38 -9.91
C ALA A 169 12.35 -10.20 -10.11
N LEU A 170 13.34 -10.06 -9.20
CA LEU A 170 14.58 -10.83 -9.24
C LEU A 170 14.34 -12.32 -8.98
N LEU A 171 13.51 -12.68 -7.97
CA LEU A 171 13.22 -14.07 -7.65
C LEU A 171 12.43 -14.75 -8.79
N THR A 172 11.53 -14.01 -9.43
CA THR A 172 10.82 -14.48 -10.63
C THR A 172 11.78 -14.68 -11.81
N TYR A 173 12.72 -13.77 -12.01
CA TYR A 173 13.76 -13.92 -13.05
C TYR A 173 14.68 -15.13 -12.80
N LEU A 174 14.91 -15.46 -11.53
CA LEU A 174 15.66 -16.67 -11.11
C LEU A 174 14.81 -17.95 -11.16
N ALA A 175 13.60 -17.88 -11.70
CA ALA A 175 12.65 -19.00 -11.85
C ALA A 175 12.30 -19.72 -10.53
N LEU A 176 12.25 -18.99 -9.41
CA LEU A 176 11.72 -19.53 -8.16
C LEU A 176 10.20 -19.80 -8.30
N PRO A 177 9.65 -20.78 -7.56
CA PRO A 177 8.21 -20.99 -7.50
C PRO A 177 7.47 -19.72 -7.08
N GLU A 178 6.38 -19.37 -7.78
CA GLU A 178 5.65 -18.08 -7.58
C GLU A 178 5.32 -17.83 -6.11
N GLY A 179 4.66 -18.75 -5.41
CA GLY A 179 4.30 -18.56 -4.01
C GLY A 179 5.49 -18.32 -3.07
N VAL A 180 6.68 -18.87 -3.38
CA VAL A 180 7.91 -18.63 -2.61
C VAL A 180 8.44 -17.23 -2.90
N ALA A 181 8.47 -16.81 -4.16
CA ALA A 181 8.92 -15.49 -4.55
C ALA A 181 8.02 -14.40 -3.93
N GLU A 182 6.70 -14.58 -3.98
CA GLU A 182 5.70 -13.70 -3.38
C GLU A 182 5.93 -13.55 -1.87
N LEU A 183 6.03 -14.68 -1.15
CA LEU A 183 6.21 -14.68 0.30
C LEU A 183 7.53 -14.01 0.73
N LEU A 184 8.64 -14.36 0.08
CA LEU A 184 9.94 -13.78 0.42
C LEU A 184 9.99 -12.28 0.14
N ALA A 185 9.44 -11.83 -0.98
CA ALA A 185 9.36 -10.42 -1.33
C ALA A 185 8.47 -9.63 -0.36
N PHE A 186 7.30 -10.18 -0.01
CA PHE A 186 6.42 -9.60 1.00
C PHE A 186 7.12 -9.47 2.36
N LEU A 187 7.75 -10.54 2.84
CA LEU A 187 8.45 -10.53 4.14
C LEU A 187 9.60 -9.54 4.16
N ALA A 188 10.36 -9.43 3.07
CA ALA A 188 11.46 -8.47 2.97
C ALA A 188 10.96 -7.02 2.98
N ALA A 189 9.93 -6.69 2.21
CA ALA A 189 9.31 -5.36 2.21
C ALA A 189 8.72 -5.01 3.57
N PHE A 190 7.98 -5.95 4.17
CA PHE A 190 7.36 -5.75 5.47
C PHE A 190 8.41 -5.60 6.57
N ALA A 191 9.46 -6.42 6.59
CA ALA A 191 10.55 -6.32 7.55
C ALA A 191 11.26 -4.96 7.46
N LEU A 192 11.55 -4.49 6.24
CA LEU A 192 12.17 -3.18 6.03
C LEU A 192 11.26 -2.05 6.52
N ARG A 193 9.96 -2.13 6.22
CA ARG A 193 8.99 -1.13 6.69
C ARG A 193 8.79 -1.19 8.19
N ALA A 194 8.68 -2.36 8.78
CA ALA A 194 8.58 -2.57 10.22
C ALA A 194 9.82 -2.02 10.96
N ALA A 195 11.01 -2.31 10.45
CA ALA A 195 12.24 -1.74 10.98
C ALA A 195 12.24 -0.21 10.95
N ALA A 196 11.80 0.38 9.82
CA ALA A 196 11.69 1.83 9.69
C ALA A 196 10.71 2.44 10.70
N ILE A 197 9.60 1.76 11.00
CA ILE A 197 8.61 2.20 11.99
C ILE A 197 9.15 2.05 13.41
N ILE A 198 9.76 0.91 13.74
CA ILE A 198 10.21 0.59 15.11
C ILE A 198 11.40 1.46 15.50
N PHE A 199 12.38 1.62 14.59
CA PHE A 199 13.62 2.36 14.85
C PHE A 199 13.55 3.82 14.41
N ASP A 200 12.38 4.31 13.95
CA ASP A 200 12.18 5.66 13.40
C ASP A 200 13.27 6.05 12.37
N ILE A 201 13.54 5.13 11.42
CA ILE A 201 14.54 5.34 10.39
C ILE A 201 13.97 6.28 9.34
N ARG A 202 14.65 7.41 9.10
CA ARG A 202 14.23 8.42 8.13
C ARG A 202 15.34 8.70 7.12
N MET A 203 14.95 9.02 5.90
CA MET A 203 15.85 9.61 4.91
C MET A 203 15.91 11.12 5.17
N GLY A 204 17.10 11.60 5.55
CA GLY A 204 17.32 13.03 5.76
C GLY A 204 17.48 13.81 4.44
N PRO A 205 17.59 15.14 4.53
CA PRO A 205 17.92 15.99 3.38
C PRO A 205 19.33 15.66 2.83
N PRO A 206 19.65 16.15 1.62
CA PRO A 206 21.00 15.94 1.05
C PRO A 206 22.10 16.30 2.04
N GLY A 207 23.00 15.36 2.33
CA GLY A 207 24.06 15.47 3.35
C GLY A 207 23.77 14.72 4.66
N GLU A 208 22.53 14.37 4.93
CA GLU A 208 22.10 13.59 6.10
C GLU A 208 21.22 12.42 5.65
N PHE A 209 21.79 11.46 4.94
CA PHE A 209 21.04 10.44 4.22
C PHE A 209 20.16 9.54 5.09
N ILE A 210 20.58 9.19 6.29
CA ILE A 210 19.81 8.31 7.19
C ILE A 210 19.92 8.84 8.62
N ARG A 211 18.77 9.05 9.27
CA ARG A 211 18.65 9.34 10.70
C ARG A 211 17.93 8.19 11.40
N VAL A 212 18.44 7.78 12.55
CA VAL A 212 17.83 6.76 13.42
C VAL A 212 17.53 7.40 14.76
N GLY A 213 16.25 7.36 15.19
CA GLY A 213 15.86 7.78 16.53
C GLY A 213 16.00 9.28 16.82
N ALA A 214 15.96 10.16 15.82
CA ALA A 214 15.95 11.60 16.07
C ALA A 214 14.68 12.02 16.84
N PRO A 215 14.79 12.85 17.90
CA PRO A 215 13.63 13.39 18.59
C PRO A 215 12.73 14.12 17.57
N ARG A 216 11.42 13.94 17.64
CA ARG A 216 10.48 14.77 16.90
C ARG A 216 10.68 16.20 17.35
N ASP A 217 11.04 17.08 16.41
CA ASP A 217 11.03 18.50 16.66
C ASP A 217 9.59 18.92 16.89
N SER A 218 9.26 19.26 18.14
CA SER A 218 7.92 19.66 18.56
C SER A 218 7.49 21.04 18.00
N SER A 219 8.34 21.66 17.19
CA SER A 219 8.09 22.95 16.56
C SER A 219 7.22 22.90 15.30
N GLU A 220 7.05 21.71 14.68
CA GLU A 220 6.26 21.58 13.44
C GLU A 220 4.75 21.38 13.71
N ASP A 221 4.32 21.11 14.95
CA ASP A 221 2.91 20.87 15.29
C ASP A 221 2.12 22.18 15.58
N HIS A 222 2.74 23.37 15.43
CA HIS A 222 2.12 24.66 15.76
C HIS A 222 1.82 25.58 14.56
N GLU A 223 2.13 25.16 13.33
CA GLU A 223 1.78 25.92 12.12
C GLU A 223 0.82 25.14 11.22
N SER A 224 -0.41 24.91 11.66
CA SER A 224 -1.53 24.56 10.78
C SER A 224 -2.87 24.87 11.45
#